data_a5beeb3a13e83859d76315f97aba4b1c
#
_entry.id   a5beeb3a13e83859d76315f97aba4b1c
#
_cell.length_a   1.000
_cell.length_b   1.000
_cell.length_c   1.000
_cell.angle_alpha   90.00
_cell.angle_beta   90.00
_cell.angle_gamma   90.00
#
_symmetry.space_group_name_H-M   'P 1'
#
loop_
_entity.id
_entity.type
_entity.pdbx_description
1 polymer ?
#
loop_
_entity_poly.entity_id
_entity_poly.type
_entity_poly.pdbx_seq_one_letter_code
_entity_poly.pdbx_strand_id
1 'polypeptide(L)'
;GRMSSGGFGFNIETDTGTKYVTVSNSQIEIDAAYEGINYLSLFEAKRDLSDDFLVRQLYYPFRVWSSRVTKPVKPVFLILSNGMFNLYQYQFDDPQNYNSLRLVKQKNYVIATEICLSDIENLLTTVPLVTEPEISFPQADRMSRIVNLIELLNEKPMTKQDITSEYAFDERQTNYYTDAGRYLGLIDKGHDEDGNILFQLSARGHHIMGLEYKERQLALVTQILMHKVFNETLKLHLQCGETNHHPNYEELKPISC
;
A
#
# COMPACT_ATOMS: atom_id res chain seq x y z
N GLY A 1 6.57 -4.79 20.48
CA GLY A 1 7.86 -4.12 20.28
C GLY A 1 8.70 -4.06 21.54
N ARG A 2 10.01 -3.87 21.40
CA ARG A 2 10.89 -3.63 22.55
C ARG A 2 11.15 -2.13 22.69
N MET A 3 10.83 -1.60 23.86
CA MET A 3 11.14 -0.21 24.19
C MET A 3 12.60 -0.07 24.62
N SER A 4 13.25 0.96 24.11
CA SER A 4 14.63 1.37 24.46
C SER A 4 14.62 2.88 24.64
N SER A 5 15.52 3.41 25.46
CA SER A 5 15.73 4.84 25.60
C SER A 5 17.14 5.22 25.17
N GLY A 6 17.30 6.39 24.60
CA GLY A 6 18.60 6.90 24.19
C GLY A 6 18.59 8.40 24.00
N GLY A 7 19.80 8.98 23.97
CA GLY A 7 20.06 10.37 23.61
C GLY A 7 21.16 10.43 22.56
N PHE A 8 21.02 11.32 21.60
CA PHE A 8 22.01 11.55 20.54
C PHE A 8 21.76 12.91 19.86
N GLY A 9 22.77 13.41 19.18
CA GLY A 9 22.65 14.60 18.36
C GLY A 9 22.79 14.29 16.89
N PHE A 10 22.18 15.12 16.03
CA PHE A 10 22.24 14.98 14.59
C PHE A 10 21.96 16.31 13.87
N ASN A 11 22.36 16.36 12.62
CA ASN A 11 22.06 17.46 11.72
C ASN A 11 20.79 17.18 10.91
N ILE A 12 19.97 18.20 10.71
CA ILE A 12 18.85 18.20 9.80
C ILE A 12 19.00 19.33 8.79
N GLU A 13 18.88 19.02 7.52
CA GLU A 13 18.87 20.01 6.44
C GLU A 13 17.48 20.60 6.31
N THR A 14 17.40 21.93 6.26
CA THR A 14 16.16 22.68 6.08
C THR A 14 16.36 23.74 5.00
N ASP A 15 15.28 24.32 4.51
CA ASP A 15 15.32 25.40 3.49
C ASP A 15 16.16 26.62 3.94
N THR A 16 16.34 26.77 5.26
CA THR A 16 17.13 27.87 5.86
C THR A 16 18.56 27.45 6.29
N GLY A 17 19.00 26.25 5.90
CA GLY A 17 20.31 25.69 6.21
C GLY A 17 20.27 24.52 7.19
N THR A 18 21.45 24.04 7.55
CA THR A 18 21.61 22.89 8.46
C THR A 18 21.40 23.33 9.93
N LYS A 19 20.56 22.57 10.64
CA LYS A 19 20.28 22.74 12.07
C LYS A 19 20.75 21.52 12.85
N TYR A 20 21.38 21.74 14.02
CA TYR A 20 21.71 20.66 14.93
C TYR A 20 20.58 20.43 15.93
N VAL A 21 20.17 19.18 16.07
CA VAL A 21 19.09 18.74 16.97
C VAL A 21 19.67 17.79 18.01
N THR A 22 19.34 18.01 19.28
CA THR A 22 19.70 17.11 20.39
C THR A 22 18.44 16.41 20.88
N VAL A 23 18.48 15.09 20.93
CA VAL A 23 17.44 14.23 21.49
C VAL A 23 17.90 13.70 22.84
N SER A 24 17.08 13.88 23.86
CA SER A 24 17.36 13.40 25.23
C SER A 24 16.21 12.51 25.70
N ASN A 25 16.55 11.33 26.24
CA ASN A 25 15.59 10.38 26.82
C ASN A 25 14.40 10.00 25.90
N SER A 26 14.62 9.98 24.59
CA SER A 26 13.56 9.55 23.68
C SER A 26 13.24 8.08 23.89
N GLN A 27 11.96 7.78 24.03
CA GLN A 27 11.48 6.40 23.93
C GLN A 27 11.53 5.97 22.47
N ILE A 28 12.14 4.82 22.23
CA ILE A 28 12.34 4.24 20.91
C ILE A 28 11.72 2.85 20.94
N GLU A 29 10.74 2.66 20.11
CA GLU A 29 10.13 1.36 19.87
C GLU A 29 10.76 0.72 18.64
N ILE A 30 10.90 -0.59 18.66
CA ILE A 30 11.37 -1.42 17.55
C ILE A 30 10.41 -2.59 17.44
N ASP A 31 9.80 -2.75 16.30
CA ASP A 31 8.84 -3.85 16.09
C ASP A 31 9.55 -5.20 16.08
N ALA A 32 10.68 -5.29 15.39
CA ALA A 32 11.53 -6.48 15.42
C ALA A 32 13.01 -6.14 15.21
N ALA A 33 13.88 -6.98 15.76
CA ALA A 33 15.33 -6.91 15.52
C ALA A 33 15.87 -8.32 15.29
N TYR A 34 16.67 -8.47 14.24
CA TYR A 34 17.31 -9.73 13.90
C TYR A 34 18.83 -9.54 13.80
N GLU A 35 19.56 -10.28 14.64
CA GLU A 35 21.00 -10.30 14.59
C GLU A 35 21.51 -11.44 13.71
N GLY A 36 22.10 -11.06 12.57
CA GLY A 36 22.82 -11.99 11.71
C GLY A 36 24.33 -12.01 12.01
N ILE A 37 25.07 -12.81 11.26
CA ILE A 37 26.55 -12.92 11.41
C ILE A 37 27.20 -11.54 11.17
N ASN A 38 26.79 -10.84 10.13
CA ASN A 38 27.45 -9.60 9.65
C ASN A 38 26.71 -8.33 9.99
N TYR A 39 25.42 -8.38 10.36
CA TYR A 39 24.56 -7.22 10.50
C TYR A 39 23.55 -7.40 11.64
N LEU A 40 23.11 -6.27 12.19
CA LEU A 40 21.90 -6.16 12.99
C LEU A 40 20.82 -5.48 12.12
N SER A 41 19.72 -6.16 11.82
CA SER A 41 18.60 -5.59 11.08
C SER A 41 17.50 -5.16 12.05
N LEU A 42 17.09 -3.89 11.96
CA LEU A 42 15.98 -3.32 12.74
C LEU A 42 14.79 -3.10 11.84
N PHE A 43 13.63 -3.59 12.25
CA PHE A 43 12.40 -3.54 11.47
C PHE A 43 11.40 -2.58 12.07
N GLU A 44 10.85 -1.74 11.22
CA GLU A 44 9.62 -0.97 11.45
C GLU A 44 8.56 -1.54 10.50
N ALA A 45 7.43 -1.99 11.02
CA ALA A 45 6.37 -2.66 10.27
C ALA A 45 5.10 -1.80 10.22
N LYS A 46 4.50 -1.70 9.04
CA LYS A 46 3.22 -1.03 8.80
C LYS A 46 2.28 -1.92 8.01
N ARG A 47 0.98 -1.70 8.18
CA ARG A 47 -0.07 -2.36 7.39
C ARG A 47 -0.63 -1.48 6.28
N ASP A 48 -0.34 -0.20 6.32
CA ASP A 48 -0.84 0.80 5.37
C ASP A 48 0.19 1.09 4.27
N LEU A 49 -0.33 1.40 3.09
CA LEU A 49 0.42 1.82 1.92
C LEU A 49 0.44 3.36 1.82
N SER A 50 0.78 4.05 2.92
CA SER A 50 1.02 5.49 2.82
C SER A 50 2.28 5.77 1.98
N ASP A 51 2.25 6.81 1.15
CA ASP A 51 3.42 7.21 0.35
C ASP A 51 4.57 7.74 1.22
N ASP A 52 4.21 8.26 2.39
CA ASP A 52 5.14 8.81 3.34
C ASP A 52 5.21 7.97 4.62
N PHE A 53 6.41 7.76 5.11
CA PHE A 53 6.64 7.24 6.44
C PHE A 53 7.54 8.20 7.22
N LEU A 54 7.39 8.20 8.54
CA LEU A 54 8.23 9.04 9.39
C LEU A 54 9.65 8.48 9.42
N VAL A 55 10.59 9.11 8.72
CA VAL A 55 12.03 8.77 8.72
C VAL A 55 12.55 8.57 10.15
N ARG A 56 12.00 9.31 11.12
CA ARG A 56 12.32 9.19 12.55
C ARG A 56 12.15 7.76 13.07
N GLN A 57 11.18 7.01 12.59
CA GLN A 57 10.93 5.63 13.04
C GLN A 57 12.05 4.67 12.63
N LEU A 58 12.77 4.97 11.56
CA LEU A 58 14.00 4.25 11.17
C LEU A 58 15.26 4.89 11.77
N TYR A 59 15.32 6.22 11.79
CA TYR A 59 16.53 6.95 12.18
C TYR A 59 16.86 6.81 13.67
N TYR A 60 15.88 6.97 14.56
CA TYR A 60 16.14 6.94 15.99
C TYR A 60 16.59 5.56 16.47
N PRO A 61 15.95 4.44 16.11
CA PRO A 61 16.48 3.12 16.39
C PRO A 61 17.88 2.89 15.80
N PHE A 62 18.10 3.30 14.55
CA PHE A 62 19.41 3.20 13.90
C PHE A 62 20.50 3.90 14.70
N ARG A 63 20.30 5.17 15.11
CA ARG A 63 21.27 5.94 15.87
C ARG A 63 21.61 5.30 17.22
N VAL A 64 20.60 4.88 17.97
CA VAL A 64 20.79 4.27 19.29
C VAL A 64 21.49 2.92 19.19
N TRP A 65 21.11 2.09 18.25
CA TRP A 65 21.71 0.77 18.13
C TRP A 65 23.08 0.78 17.48
N SER A 66 23.35 1.67 16.54
CA SER A 66 24.68 1.85 15.97
C SER A 66 25.74 2.26 17.00
N SER A 67 25.33 2.89 18.11
CA SER A 67 26.25 3.22 19.22
C SER A 67 26.43 2.06 20.21
N ARG A 68 25.59 1.01 20.17
CA ARG A 68 25.59 -0.10 21.15
C ARG A 68 26.19 -1.39 20.61
N VAL A 69 26.24 -1.54 19.30
CA VAL A 69 26.75 -2.75 18.65
C VAL A 69 27.92 -2.44 17.73
N THR A 70 28.81 -3.38 17.55
CA THR A 70 29.95 -3.27 16.63
C THR A 70 29.61 -3.62 15.20
N LYS A 71 28.49 -4.36 14.99
CA LYS A 71 28.01 -4.74 13.67
C LYS A 71 27.29 -3.57 13.00
N PRO A 72 27.39 -3.43 11.66
CA PRO A 72 26.59 -2.46 10.92
C PRO A 72 25.08 -2.70 11.16
N VAL A 73 24.36 -1.63 11.44
CA VAL A 73 22.90 -1.63 11.65
C VAL A 73 22.19 -1.34 10.33
N LYS A 74 21.21 -2.17 9.96
CA LYS A 74 20.39 -2.03 8.75
C LYS A 74 18.95 -1.74 9.12
N PRO A 75 18.48 -0.51 8.89
CA PRO A 75 17.06 -0.19 8.98
C PRO A 75 16.28 -0.88 7.83
N VAL A 76 15.19 -1.55 8.19
CA VAL A 76 14.29 -2.20 7.24
C VAL A 76 12.87 -1.76 7.53
N PHE A 77 12.21 -1.21 6.51
CA PHE A 77 10.80 -0.89 6.56
C PHE A 77 10.03 -2.05 5.92
N LEU A 78 9.04 -2.57 6.60
CA LEU A 78 8.20 -3.67 6.17
C LEU A 78 6.76 -3.19 6.02
N ILE A 79 6.17 -3.40 4.86
CA ILE A 79 4.74 -3.21 4.65
C ILE A 79 4.12 -4.58 4.39
N LEU A 80 3.08 -4.92 5.16
CA LEU A 80 2.24 -6.08 4.90
C LEU A 80 0.87 -5.59 4.41
N SER A 81 0.61 -5.80 3.14
CA SER A 81 -0.69 -5.51 2.53
C SER A 81 -0.99 -6.51 1.43
N ASN A 82 -2.26 -6.86 1.26
CA ASN A 82 -2.74 -7.80 0.26
C ASN A 82 -2.03 -9.17 0.31
N GLY A 83 -1.63 -9.64 1.49
CA GLY A 83 -0.86 -10.89 1.67
C GLY A 83 0.57 -10.83 1.13
N MET A 84 1.06 -9.65 0.79
CA MET A 84 2.41 -9.42 0.27
C MET A 84 3.26 -8.70 1.32
N PHE A 85 4.45 -9.23 1.56
CA PHE A 85 5.48 -8.63 2.40
C PHE A 85 6.41 -7.79 1.53
N ASN A 86 6.32 -6.47 1.64
CA ASN A 86 7.19 -5.54 0.93
C ASN A 86 8.28 -5.06 1.90
N LEU A 87 9.52 -5.45 1.66
CA LEU A 87 10.67 -5.11 2.49
C LEU A 87 11.54 -4.08 1.77
N TYR A 88 11.78 -2.96 2.45
CA TYR A 88 12.62 -1.87 1.99
C TYR A 88 13.80 -1.73 2.93
N GLN A 89 14.99 -2.12 2.49
CA GLN A 89 16.22 -1.90 3.25
C GLN A 89 16.75 -0.50 2.94
N TYR A 90 16.91 0.29 3.99
CA TYR A 90 17.46 1.64 3.92
C TYR A 90 18.88 1.70 4.49
N GLN A 91 19.56 2.78 4.19
CA GLN A 91 20.86 3.16 4.75
C GLN A 91 20.89 4.67 4.94
N PHE A 92 21.53 5.11 6.01
CA PHE A 92 21.94 6.51 6.20
C PHE A 92 23.38 6.63 5.74
N ASP A 93 23.61 7.34 4.62
CA ASP A 93 24.95 7.50 4.04
C ASP A 93 25.86 8.32 4.96
N ASP A 94 25.30 9.30 5.69
CA ASP A 94 25.92 9.95 6.85
C ASP A 94 25.08 9.67 8.11
N PRO A 95 25.59 8.88 9.08
CA PRO A 95 24.84 8.58 10.31
C PRO A 95 24.47 9.80 11.15
N GLN A 96 25.13 10.94 10.97
CA GLN A 96 24.83 12.18 11.68
C GLN A 96 23.87 13.12 10.91
N ASN A 97 23.57 12.82 9.66
CA ASN A 97 22.65 13.60 8.83
C ASN A 97 21.30 12.87 8.69
N TYR A 98 20.24 13.47 9.25
CA TYR A 98 18.88 12.93 9.20
C TYR A 98 18.35 12.76 7.78
N ASN A 99 18.75 13.64 6.86
CA ASN A 99 18.27 13.66 5.48
C ASN A 99 19.05 12.70 4.55
N SER A 100 20.07 11.99 5.06
CA SER A 100 20.93 11.09 4.27
C SER A 100 20.34 9.70 4.01
N LEU A 101 19.03 9.51 4.24
CA LEU A 101 18.33 8.26 4.03
C LEU A 101 18.29 7.88 2.54
N ARG A 102 18.72 6.67 2.24
CA ARG A 102 18.71 6.12 0.87
C ARG A 102 18.18 4.70 0.85
N LEU A 103 17.31 4.39 -0.10
CA LEU A 103 16.86 3.02 -0.37
C LEU A 103 18.00 2.23 -1.00
N VAL A 104 18.38 1.12 -0.37
CA VAL A 104 19.45 0.23 -0.86
C VAL A 104 18.89 -0.95 -1.62
N LYS A 105 17.78 -1.54 -1.12
CA LYS A 105 17.22 -2.77 -1.68
C LYS A 105 15.74 -2.86 -1.35
N GLN A 106 14.99 -3.33 -2.33
CA GLN A 106 13.58 -3.72 -2.16
C GLN A 106 13.42 -5.20 -2.50
N LYS A 107 12.58 -5.88 -1.72
CA LYS A 107 12.16 -7.26 -1.96
C LYS A 107 10.70 -7.43 -1.58
N ASN A 108 9.97 -8.11 -2.46
CA ASN A 108 8.58 -8.46 -2.23
C ASN A 108 8.48 -9.98 -2.11
N TYR A 109 7.73 -10.44 -1.12
CA TYR A 109 7.47 -11.86 -0.90
C TYR A 109 5.98 -12.08 -0.74
N VAL A 110 5.51 -13.16 -1.31
CA VAL A 110 4.15 -13.67 -1.12
C VAL A 110 4.23 -15.15 -0.76
N ILE A 111 3.38 -15.56 0.17
CA ILE A 111 3.25 -16.98 0.54
C ILE A 111 1.95 -17.45 -0.12
N ALA A 112 2.03 -17.84 -1.40
CA ALA A 112 0.85 -18.21 -2.17
C ALA A 112 1.21 -19.04 -3.40
N THR A 113 0.19 -19.68 -3.97
CA THR A 113 0.25 -20.32 -5.28
C THR A 113 0.36 -19.25 -6.38
N GLU A 114 1.17 -19.52 -7.39
CA GLU A 114 1.34 -18.63 -8.54
C GLU A 114 0.03 -18.43 -9.31
N ILE A 115 -0.17 -17.19 -9.80
CA ILE A 115 -1.26 -16.84 -10.72
C ILE A 115 -0.66 -16.85 -12.13
N CYS A 116 -1.22 -17.67 -12.99
CA CYS A 116 -0.77 -17.84 -14.37
C CYS A 116 -1.60 -16.98 -15.34
N LEU A 117 -1.06 -16.71 -16.53
CA LEU A 117 -1.80 -16.00 -17.58
C LEU A 117 -3.11 -16.73 -17.92
N SER A 118 -3.08 -18.06 -17.98
CA SER A 118 -4.28 -18.89 -18.22
C SER A 118 -5.39 -18.70 -17.20
N ASP A 119 -5.08 -18.33 -15.95
CA ASP A 119 -6.10 -17.99 -14.96
C ASP A 119 -6.87 -16.72 -15.38
N ILE A 120 -6.14 -15.72 -15.90
CA ILE A 120 -6.72 -14.44 -16.37
C ILE A 120 -7.49 -14.63 -17.68
N GLU A 121 -6.96 -15.37 -18.64
CA GLU A 121 -7.63 -15.69 -19.91
C GLU A 121 -8.96 -16.43 -19.66
N ASN A 122 -8.97 -17.36 -18.72
CA ASN A 122 -10.19 -18.05 -18.32
C ASN A 122 -11.22 -17.07 -17.73
N LEU A 123 -10.80 -16.14 -16.86
CA LEU A 123 -11.70 -15.11 -16.34
C LEU A 123 -12.28 -14.24 -17.46
N LEU A 124 -11.47 -13.79 -18.43
CA LEU A 124 -11.93 -12.97 -19.55
C LEU A 124 -13.04 -13.64 -20.38
N THR A 125 -13.06 -14.97 -20.44
CA THR A 125 -14.07 -15.73 -21.18
C THR A 125 -15.30 -16.08 -20.36
N THR A 126 -15.19 -16.14 -19.04
CA THR A 126 -16.24 -16.65 -18.15
C THR A 126 -16.95 -15.58 -17.33
N VAL A 127 -16.29 -14.42 -17.12
CA VAL A 127 -16.86 -13.35 -16.28
C VAL A 127 -18.04 -12.67 -16.97
N PRO A 128 -19.24 -12.63 -16.34
CA PRO A 128 -20.38 -11.93 -16.89
C PRO A 128 -20.17 -10.42 -16.80
N LEU A 129 -20.53 -9.68 -17.85
CA LEU A 129 -20.55 -8.23 -17.81
C LEU A 129 -21.77 -7.73 -17.01
N VAL A 130 -21.56 -6.69 -16.24
CA VAL A 130 -22.62 -6.01 -15.47
C VAL A 130 -22.95 -4.65 -16.10
N THR A 131 -24.12 -4.14 -15.78
CA THR A 131 -24.48 -2.76 -16.07
C THR A 131 -23.61 -1.84 -15.21
N GLU A 132 -23.09 -0.77 -15.81
CA GLU A 132 -22.28 0.22 -15.08
C GLU A 132 -23.09 0.83 -13.92
N PRO A 133 -22.51 0.92 -12.72
CA PRO A 133 -23.21 1.48 -11.57
C PRO A 133 -23.37 3.00 -11.71
N GLU A 134 -24.37 3.57 -11.03
CA GLU A 134 -24.57 5.03 -10.91
C GLU A 134 -23.54 5.66 -9.95
N ILE A 135 -22.27 5.37 -10.17
CA ILE A 135 -21.12 5.86 -9.42
C ILE A 135 -20.11 6.37 -10.45
N SER A 136 -19.45 7.48 -10.16
CA SER A 136 -18.43 8.02 -11.07
C SER A 136 -17.39 6.97 -11.44
N PHE A 137 -17.00 6.95 -12.71
CA PHE A 137 -15.90 6.08 -13.17
C PHE A 137 -14.65 6.28 -12.30
N PRO A 138 -13.96 5.20 -11.91
CA PRO A 138 -12.83 5.28 -10.99
C PRO A 138 -11.75 6.27 -11.42
N GLN A 139 -11.38 7.17 -10.50
CA GLN A 139 -10.28 8.12 -10.65
C GLN A 139 -9.05 7.69 -9.83
N ALA A 140 -9.16 6.58 -9.10
CA ALA A 140 -8.07 6.01 -8.32
C ALA A 140 -6.97 5.49 -9.26
N ASP A 141 -5.73 5.88 -9.01
CA ASP A 141 -4.56 5.56 -9.83
C ASP A 141 -3.81 4.29 -9.39
N ARG A 142 -4.13 3.76 -8.18
CA ARG A 142 -3.42 2.62 -7.60
C ARG A 142 -4.38 1.58 -7.02
N MET A 143 -4.50 0.45 -7.70
CA MET A 143 -5.32 -0.66 -7.21
C MET A 143 -4.85 -1.20 -5.85
N SER A 144 -3.54 -1.16 -5.58
CA SER A 144 -2.99 -1.58 -4.28
C SER A 144 -3.57 -0.78 -3.10
N ARG A 145 -3.88 0.50 -3.29
CA ARG A 145 -4.52 1.34 -2.26
C ARG A 145 -5.99 1.01 -2.06
N ILE A 146 -6.71 0.65 -3.14
CA ILE A 146 -8.08 0.15 -3.01
C ILE A 146 -8.08 -1.14 -2.20
N VAL A 147 -7.16 -2.07 -2.51
CA VAL A 147 -7.03 -3.33 -1.75
C VAL A 147 -6.69 -3.07 -0.29
N ASN A 148 -5.76 -2.17 -0.01
CA ASN A 148 -5.41 -1.83 1.36
C ASN A 148 -6.58 -1.14 2.11
N LEU A 149 -7.35 -0.29 1.43
CA LEU A 149 -8.55 0.31 2.02
C LEU A 149 -9.59 -0.76 2.41
N ILE A 150 -9.85 -1.75 1.56
CA ILE A 150 -10.76 -2.84 1.92
C ILE A 150 -10.20 -3.74 3.03
N GLU A 151 -8.88 -3.88 3.17
CA GLU A 151 -8.25 -4.54 4.32
C GLU A 151 -8.57 -3.80 5.62
N LEU A 152 -8.43 -2.48 5.65
CA LEU A 152 -8.75 -1.66 6.82
C LEU A 152 -10.25 -1.70 7.15
N LEU A 153 -11.10 -1.58 6.13
CA LEU A 153 -12.56 -1.67 6.30
C LEU A 153 -13.03 -3.06 6.73
N ASN A 154 -12.23 -4.11 6.48
CA ASN A 154 -12.51 -5.45 7.00
C ASN A 154 -12.27 -5.56 8.52
N GLU A 155 -11.44 -4.69 9.10
CA GLU A 155 -11.25 -4.64 10.56
C GLU A 155 -12.38 -3.87 11.24
N LYS A 156 -12.82 -2.74 10.67
CA LYS A 156 -13.91 -1.89 11.19
C LYS A 156 -14.42 -0.93 10.13
N PRO A 157 -15.70 -0.52 10.19
CA PRO A 157 -16.18 0.62 9.43
C PRO A 157 -15.40 1.90 9.78
N MET A 158 -15.22 2.79 8.80
CA MET A 158 -14.46 4.04 8.97
C MET A 158 -15.23 5.22 8.40
N THR A 159 -15.16 6.36 9.10
CA THR A 159 -15.66 7.61 8.55
C THR A 159 -14.75 8.14 7.45
N LYS A 160 -15.27 9.07 6.64
CA LYS A 160 -14.44 9.75 5.63
C LYS A 160 -13.22 10.42 6.26
N GLN A 161 -13.39 10.99 7.47
CA GLN A 161 -12.31 11.66 8.18
C GLN A 161 -11.24 10.67 8.67
N ASP A 162 -11.66 9.50 9.16
CA ASP A 162 -10.72 8.45 9.57
C ASP A 162 -9.84 8.00 8.41
N ILE A 163 -10.44 7.71 7.24
CA ILE A 163 -9.70 7.32 6.03
C ILE A 163 -8.75 8.42 5.58
N THR A 164 -9.21 9.67 5.58
CA THR A 164 -8.38 10.83 5.21
C THR A 164 -7.16 10.95 6.11
N SER A 165 -7.35 10.76 7.42
CA SER A 165 -6.27 10.83 8.42
C SER A 165 -5.32 9.65 8.34
N GLU A 166 -5.83 8.42 8.13
CA GLU A 166 -5.03 7.19 8.07
C GLU A 166 -4.03 7.22 6.91
N TYR A 167 -4.47 7.67 5.74
CA TYR A 167 -3.63 7.73 4.55
C TYR A 167 -2.90 9.06 4.37
N ALA A 168 -3.11 10.05 5.23
CA ALA A 168 -2.68 11.44 5.03
C ALA A 168 -3.11 12.00 3.65
N PHE A 169 -4.29 11.57 3.17
CA PHE A 169 -4.89 12.05 1.93
C PHE A 169 -5.45 13.46 2.08
N ASP A 170 -5.63 14.14 0.95
CA ASP A 170 -6.66 15.18 0.89
C ASP A 170 -8.05 14.53 0.74
N GLU A 171 -9.11 15.30 1.02
CA GLU A 171 -10.49 14.80 0.93
C GLU A 171 -10.89 14.32 -0.47
N ARG A 172 -10.27 14.85 -1.51
CA ARG A 172 -10.52 14.48 -2.89
C ARG A 172 -9.95 13.10 -3.21
N GLN A 173 -8.74 12.81 -2.72
CA GLN A 173 -8.13 11.48 -2.85
C GLN A 173 -8.96 10.42 -2.10
N THR A 174 -9.44 10.74 -0.89
CA THR A 174 -10.32 9.83 -0.14
C THR A 174 -11.56 9.48 -0.95
N ASN A 175 -12.21 10.47 -1.60
CA ASN A 175 -13.36 10.19 -2.47
C ASN A 175 -12.99 9.28 -3.64
N TYR A 176 -11.84 9.50 -4.31
CA TYR A 176 -11.42 8.68 -5.44
C TYR A 176 -11.27 7.21 -5.09
N TYR A 177 -10.65 6.90 -3.94
CA TYR A 177 -10.44 5.51 -3.53
C TYR A 177 -11.71 4.86 -2.98
N THR A 178 -12.51 5.59 -2.21
CA THR A 178 -13.79 5.06 -1.72
C THR A 178 -14.80 4.85 -2.86
N ASP A 179 -14.89 5.77 -3.82
CA ASP A 179 -15.78 5.62 -4.97
C ASP A 179 -15.31 4.52 -5.92
N ALA A 180 -14.01 4.32 -6.10
CA ALA A 180 -13.48 3.18 -6.84
C ALA A 180 -13.85 1.84 -6.18
N GLY A 181 -13.71 1.73 -4.85
CA GLY A 181 -14.13 0.54 -4.11
C GLY A 181 -15.64 0.28 -4.20
N ARG A 182 -16.45 1.34 -4.20
CA ARG A 182 -17.90 1.26 -4.39
C ARG A 182 -18.27 0.87 -5.81
N TYR A 183 -17.62 1.45 -6.82
CA TYR A 183 -17.80 1.11 -8.22
C TYR A 183 -17.54 -0.39 -8.47
N LEU A 184 -16.52 -0.96 -7.84
CA LEU A 184 -16.22 -2.39 -7.90
C LEU A 184 -17.14 -3.24 -7.00
N GLY A 185 -18.10 -2.65 -6.30
CA GLY A 185 -19.05 -3.35 -5.43
C GLY A 185 -18.41 -3.95 -4.17
N LEU A 186 -17.25 -3.42 -3.74
CA LEU A 186 -16.49 -3.89 -2.57
C LEU A 186 -16.81 -3.10 -1.30
N ILE A 187 -17.23 -1.84 -1.45
CA ILE A 187 -17.48 -0.90 -0.36
C ILE A 187 -18.91 -0.38 -0.44
N ASP A 188 -19.58 -0.35 0.71
CA ASP A 188 -20.87 0.32 0.90
C ASP A 188 -20.66 1.67 1.59
N LYS A 189 -21.52 2.63 1.26
CA LYS A 189 -21.56 3.96 1.87
C LYS A 189 -22.88 4.12 2.65
N GLY A 190 -22.75 4.48 3.91
CA GLY A 190 -23.85 4.76 4.82
C GLY A 190 -23.59 6.02 5.64
N HIS A 191 -24.24 6.10 6.79
CA HIS A 191 -24.04 7.15 7.80
C HIS A 191 -23.95 6.50 9.17
N ASP A 192 -23.17 7.10 10.07
CA ASP A 192 -23.15 6.75 11.48
C ASP A 192 -24.33 7.39 12.24
N GLU A 193 -24.39 7.16 13.56
CA GLU A 193 -25.44 7.69 14.43
C GLU A 193 -25.44 9.23 14.50
N ASP A 194 -24.30 9.86 14.25
CA ASP A 194 -24.12 11.32 14.23
C ASP A 194 -24.36 11.94 12.84
N GLY A 195 -24.68 11.10 11.82
CA GLY A 195 -24.93 11.54 10.44
C GLY A 195 -23.68 11.73 9.59
N ASN A 196 -22.49 11.34 10.07
CA ASN A 196 -21.27 11.40 9.28
C ASN A 196 -21.26 10.27 8.22
N ILE A 197 -20.62 10.53 7.10
CA ILE A 197 -20.44 9.51 6.05
C ILE A 197 -19.57 8.38 6.62
N LEU A 198 -20.12 7.16 6.58
CA LEU A 198 -19.48 5.93 7.02
C LEU A 198 -19.28 5.00 5.82
N PHE A 199 -18.08 4.45 5.69
CA PHE A 199 -17.74 3.41 4.73
C PHE A 199 -17.54 2.08 5.45
N GLN A 200 -18.02 1.00 4.83
CA GLN A 200 -17.86 -0.37 5.32
C GLN A 200 -17.71 -1.33 4.13
N LEU A 201 -17.22 -2.52 4.39
CA LEU A 201 -17.23 -3.54 3.34
C LEU A 201 -18.67 -3.94 2.99
N SER A 202 -18.90 -4.14 1.69
CA SER A 202 -20.10 -4.82 1.22
C SER A 202 -20.06 -6.32 1.60
N ALA A 203 -21.18 -7.01 1.47
CA ALA A 203 -21.22 -8.47 1.64
C ALA A 203 -20.20 -9.17 0.69
N ARG A 204 -20.05 -8.66 -0.53
CA ARG A 204 -19.07 -9.13 -1.50
C ARG A 204 -17.64 -8.83 -1.06
N GLY A 205 -17.37 -7.64 -0.55
CA GLY A 205 -16.08 -7.26 0.02
C GLY A 205 -15.65 -8.20 1.14
N HIS A 206 -16.54 -8.47 2.10
CA HIS A 206 -16.28 -9.42 3.19
C HIS A 206 -15.99 -10.85 2.66
N HIS A 207 -16.78 -11.33 1.69
CA HIS A 207 -16.55 -12.63 1.09
C HIS A 207 -15.14 -12.71 0.46
N ILE A 208 -14.77 -11.73 -0.35
CA ILE A 208 -13.47 -11.69 -1.03
C ILE A 208 -12.30 -11.61 -0.03
N MET A 209 -12.45 -10.82 1.03
CA MET A 209 -11.43 -10.71 2.07
C MET A 209 -11.23 -11.99 2.88
N GLY A 210 -12.24 -12.86 2.94
CA GLY A 210 -12.14 -14.19 3.57
C GLY A 210 -11.47 -15.28 2.72
N LEU A 211 -11.17 -15.01 1.44
CA LEU A 211 -10.53 -15.97 0.55
C LEU A 211 -9.03 -16.06 0.77
N GLU A 212 -8.46 -17.22 0.43
CA GLU A 212 -7.00 -17.40 0.35
C GLU A 212 -6.40 -16.50 -0.74
N TYR A 213 -5.07 -16.33 -0.73
CA TYR A 213 -4.43 -15.30 -1.56
C TYR A 213 -4.76 -15.40 -3.05
N LYS A 214 -4.58 -16.58 -3.69
CA LYS A 214 -4.81 -16.75 -5.12
C LYS A 214 -6.28 -16.49 -5.49
N GLU A 215 -7.19 -17.11 -4.78
CA GLU A 215 -8.64 -16.96 -4.96
C GLU A 215 -9.07 -15.51 -4.76
N ARG A 216 -8.52 -14.83 -3.74
CA ARG A 216 -8.78 -13.42 -3.47
C ARG A 216 -8.31 -12.52 -4.61
N GLN A 217 -7.08 -12.74 -5.13
CA GLN A 217 -6.58 -11.95 -6.26
C GLN A 217 -7.46 -12.15 -7.50
N LEU A 218 -7.82 -13.40 -7.82
CA LEU A 218 -8.68 -13.70 -8.97
C LEU A 218 -10.09 -13.13 -8.78
N ALA A 219 -10.63 -13.16 -7.56
CA ALA A 219 -11.92 -12.54 -7.25
C ALA A 219 -11.88 -11.01 -7.41
N LEU A 220 -10.79 -10.35 -7.00
CA LEU A 220 -10.58 -8.90 -7.22
C LEU A 220 -10.49 -8.58 -8.72
N VAL A 221 -9.71 -9.36 -9.48
CA VAL A 221 -9.64 -9.23 -10.94
C VAL A 221 -11.03 -9.44 -11.57
N THR A 222 -11.80 -10.40 -11.08
CA THR A 222 -13.19 -10.63 -11.53
C THR A 222 -14.03 -9.36 -11.36
N GLN A 223 -13.97 -8.69 -10.20
CA GLN A 223 -14.75 -7.45 -9.99
C GLN A 223 -14.39 -6.36 -11.01
N ILE A 224 -13.12 -6.24 -11.38
CA ILE A 224 -12.68 -5.29 -12.41
C ILE A 224 -13.22 -5.72 -13.79
N LEU A 225 -13.06 -6.99 -14.15
CA LEU A 225 -13.40 -7.51 -15.48
C LEU A 225 -14.91 -7.67 -15.71
N MET A 226 -15.76 -7.58 -14.68
CA MET A 226 -17.21 -7.48 -14.83
C MET A 226 -17.63 -6.18 -15.52
N HIS A 227 -16.83 -5.15 -15.50
CA HIS A 227 -17.08 -3.87 -16.16
C HIS A 227 -16.52 -3.88 -17.59
N LYS A 228 -17.39 -3.55 -18.56
CA LYS A 228 -17.09 -3.65 -19.99
C LYS A 228 -15.79 -2.94 -20.38
N VAL A 229 -15.57 -1.73 -19.88
CA VAL A 229 -14.40 -0.92 -20.22
C VAL A 229 -13.10 -1.66 -19.89
N PHE A 230 -12.96 -2.20 -18.69
CA PHE A 230 -11.75 -2.92 -18.28
C PHE A 230 -11.61 -4.27 -19.01
N ASN A 231 -12.72 -4.98 -19.19
CA ASN A 231 -12.74 -6.28 -19.87
C ASN A 231 -12.25 -6.16 -21.32
N GLU A 232 -12.87 -5.26 -22.09
CA GLU A 232 -12.52 -5.04 -23.49
C GLU A 232 -11.12 -4.43 -23.67
N THR A 233 -10.71 -3.53 -22.76
CA THR A 233 -9.35 -2.96 -22.78
C THR A 233 -8.29 -4.05 -22.56
N LEU A 234 -8.51 -4.96 -21.61
CA LEU A 234 -7.56 -6.05 -21.36
C LEU A 234 -7.51 -7.03 -22.54
N LYS A 235 -8.66 -7.40 -23.13
CA LYS A 235 -8.72 -8.24 -24.34
C LYS A 235 -7.90 -7.63 -25.48
N LEU A 236 -8.13 -6.33 -25.75
CA LEU A 236 -7.39 -5.61 -26.78
C LEU A 236 -5.88 -5.59 -26.49
N HIS A 237 -5.49 -5.32 -25.24
CA HIS A 237 -4.10 -5.30 -24.84
C HIS A 237 -3.40 -6.66 -25.04
N LEU A 238 -4.06 -7.77 -24.69
CA LEU A 238 -3.51 -9.11 -24.90
C LEU A 238 -3.35 -9.43 -26.37
N GLN A 239 -4.35 -9.09 -27.22
CA GLN A 239 -4.26 -9.26 -28.67
C GLN A 239 -3.15 -8.43 -29.29
N CYS A 240 -2.97 -7.18 -28.87
CA CYS A 240 -1.91 -6.31 -29.34
C CYS A 240 -0.51 -6.79 -28.85
N GLY A 241 -0.43 -7.34 -27.64
CA GLY A 241 0.80 -7.91 -27.09
C GLY A 241 1.35 -9.07 -27.94
N GLU A 242 0.48 -9.91 -28.49
CA GLU A 242 0.86 -10.98 -29.43
C GLU A 242 1.48 -10.45 -30.75
N THR A 243 1.12 -9.22 -31.15
CA THR A 243 1.57 -8.57 -32.36
C THR A 243 2.68 -7.54 -32.15
N ASN A 244 3.21 -7.40 -30.93
CA ASN A 244 4.14 -6.32 -30.52
C ASN A 244 3.62 -4.90 -30.79
N HIS A 245 2.31 -4.72 -30.85
CA HIS A 245 1.66 -3.44 -31.02
C HIS A 245 1.05 -2.99 -29.67
N HIS A 246 1.20 -1.72 -29.32
CA HIS A 246 0.52 -1.14 -28.14
C HIS A 246 -0.74 -0.42 -28.60
N PRO A 247 -1.93 -0.72 -28.03
CA PRO A 247 -3.16 -0.04 -28.40
C PRO A 247 -3.03 1.47 -28.16
N ASN A 248 -3.40 2.25 -29.16
CA ASN A 248 -3.40 3.71 -29.08
C ASN A 248 -4.76 4.24 -28.60
N TYR A 249 -4.85 5.56 -28.34
CA TYR A 249 -6.07 6.19 -27.86
C TYR A 249 -7.28 5.98 -28.79
N GLU A 250 -7.09 6.01 -30.11
CA GLU A 250 -8.19 5.84 -31.08
C GLU A 250 -8.75 4.41 -31.06
N GLU A 251 -7.93 3.40 -30.78
CA GLU A 251 -8.35 2.00 -30.64
C GLU A 251 -9.11 1.77 -29.32
N LEU A 252 -8.79 2.52 -28.28
CA LEU A 252 -9.46 2.43 -26.97
C LEU A 252 -10.75 3.27 -26.89
N LYS A 253 -10.88 4.30 -27.71
CA LYS A 253 -12.01 5.24 -27.70
C LYS A 253 -13.39 4.59 -27.85
N PRO A 254 -13.61 3.56 -28.68
CA PRO A 254 -14.90 2.91 -28.77
C PRO A 254 -15.34 2.14 -27.52
N ILE A 255 -14.40 1.83 -26.61
CA ILE A 255 -14.65 1.04 -25.41
C ILE A 255 -15.15 1.94 -24.26
N SER A 256 -14.78 3.21 -24.27
CA SER A 256 -15.08 4.19 -23.22
C SER A 256 -16.41 4.92 -23.37
N CYS A 257 -17.21 4.61 -24.41
CA CYS A 257 -18.53 5.22 -24.68
C CYS A 257 -19.68 4.31 -24.23
#